data_0cc4e3027b4db6487766ca9a98354043
#
_entry.id   0cc4e3027b4db6487766ca9a98354043
#
_cell.length_a   1.000
_cell.length_b   1.000
_cell.length_c   1.000
_cell.angle_alpha   90.00
_cell.angle_beta   90.00
_cell.angle_gamma   90.00
#
_symmetry.space_group_name_H-M   'P 1'
#
loop_
_entity.id
_entity.type
_entity.pdbx_description
1 polymer ?
#
loop_
_entity_poly.entity_id
_entity_poly.type
_entity_poly.pdbx_seq_one_letter_code
_entity_poly.pdbx_strand_id
1 'polypeptide(L)'
;NADQMSAVLDTVETRLKPGTLVLGCATVAPDRAEAFEARLTQRGLLYLDAPISGGAAKAAEGQLTMMVSGREAAMGTARPLLDAMAETVFEMGDRAGPASAMKLVNQHLAGIHIAAMGEAMVMAAKLGIGPQRTLEVISRCAGTSWMFENRGAHVATGDYAPRSSVEIFIKDLGIVDDTARANRVPTPLAAASLQQFLAAAGLGLGREDDAAVAKVTAKLSGVTLPGDTT
;
A
#
# COMPACT_ATOMS: atom_id res chain seq x y z
N ASN A 1 4.12 -4.97 -8.84
CA ASN A 1 3.25 -4.17 -9.72
C ASN A 1 2.77 -5.00 -10.92
N ALA A 2 1.92 -4.40 -11.79
CA ALA A 2 1.34 -5.10 -12.94
C ALA A 2 2.39 -5.58 -13.95
N ASP A 3 3.44 -4.79 -14.20
CA ASP A 3 4.49 -5.15 -15.16
C ASP A 3 5.35 -6.31 -14.65
N GLN A 4 5.67 -6.31 -13.35
CA GLN A 4 6.35 -7.45 -12.72
C GLN A 4 5.50 -8.71 -12.80
N MET A 5 4.19 -8.62 -12.55
CA MET A 5 3.28 -9.74 -12.69
C MET A 5 3.20 -10.24 -14.12
N SER A 6 3.10 -9.34 -15.11
CA SER A 6 3.15 -9.69 -16.54
C SER A 6 4.44 -10.43 -16.87
N ALA A 7 5.60 -9.91 -16.47
CA ALA A 7 6.89 -10.53 -16.74
C ALA A 7 7.01 -11.93 -16.14
N VAL A 8 6.50 -12.16 -14.93
CA VAL A 8 6.46 -13.49 -14.33
C VAL A 8 5.53 -14.41 -15.12
N LEU A 9 4.32 -13.96 -15.45
CA LEU A 9 3.38 -14.76 -16.24
C LEU A 9 3.93 -15.14 -17.61
N ASP A 10 4.63 -14.22 -18.30
CA ASP A 10 5.27 -14.50 -19.60
C ASP A 10 6.24 -15.68 -19.54
N THR A 11 6.86 -15.92 -18.39
CA THR A 11 7.81 -17.02 -18.20
C THR A 11 7.18 -18.34 -17.77
N VAL A 12 6.05 -18.29 -17.01
CA VAL A 12 5.51 -19.47 -16.33
C VAL A 12 4.20 -19.99 -16.90
N GLU A 13 3.33 -19.13 -17.46
CA GLU A 13 1.95 -19.50 -17.80
C GLU A 13 1.82 -20.66 -18.78
N THR A 14 2.78 -20.81 -19.71
CA THR A 14 2.81 -21.94 -20.67
C THR A 14 3.19 -23.27 -20.04
N ARG A 15 3.76 -23.24 -18.83
CA ARG A 15 4.22 -24.43 -18.09
C ARG A 15 3.22 -24.83 -17.01
N LEU A 16 2.26 -23.97 -16.69
CA LEU A 16 1.21 -24.25 -15.70
C LEU A 16 0.18 -25.21 -16.29
N LYS A 17 -0.29 -26.13 -15.47
CA LYS A 17 -1.36 -27.07 -15.86
C LYS A 17 -2.71 -26.39 -15.84
N PRO A 18 -3.67 -26.75 -16.72
CA PRO A 18 -5.03 -26.29 -16.61
C PRO A 18 -5.59 -26.51 -15.18
N GLY A 19 -6.35 -25.55 -14.69
CA GLY A 19 -6.87 -25.54 -13.33
C GLY A 19 -5.90 -25.00 -12.26
N THR A 20 -4.63 -24.70 -12.61
CA THR A 20 -3.74 -24.03 -11.65
C THR A 20 -4.27 -22.64 -11.29
N LEU A 21 -4.30 -22.35 -10.00
CA LEU A 21 -4.71 -21.05 -9.47
C LEU A 21 -3.52 -20.10 -9.39
N VAL A 22 -3.72 -18.87 -9.87
CA VAL A 22 -2.81 -17.73 -9.70
C VAL A 22 -3.47 -16.72 -8.77
N LEU A 23 -2.82 -16.42 -7.64
CA LEU A 23 -3.25 -15.36 -6.71
C LEU A 23 -2.55 -14.04 -7.06
N GLY A 24 -3.32 -13.04 -7.46
CA GLY A 24 -2.84 -11.70 -7.78
C GLY A 24 -2.76 -10.81 -6.54
N CYS A 25 -1.71 -10.97 -5.71
CA CYS A 25 -1.56 -10.21 -4.46
C CYS A 25 -0.96 -8.80 -4.65
N ALA A 26 -0.52 -8.44 -5.85
CA ALA A 26 0.09 -7.15 -6.12
C ALA A 26 -0.97 -6.04 -6.19
N THR A 27 -0.61 -4.83 -5.69
CA THR A 27 -1.43 -3.63 -5.95
C THR A 27 -1.33 -3.25 -7.42
N VAL A 28 -2.45 -3.33 -8.11
CA VAL A 28 -2.61 -3.02 -9.53
C VAL A 28 -3.90 -2.23 -9.77
N ALA A 29 -4.03 -1.59 -10.94
CA ALA A 29 -5.29 -1.00 -11.34
C ALA A 29 -6.35 -2.07 -11.63
N PRO A 30 -7.65 -1.80 -11.41
CA PRO A 30 -8.73 -2.78 -11.59
C PRO A 30 -8.76 -3.39 -12.99
N ASP A 31 -8.59 -2.58 -14.04
CA ASP A 31 -8.54 -3.02 -15.43
C ASP A 31 -7.38 -3.98 -15.71
N ARG A 32 -6.26 -3.81 -15.01
CA ARG A 32 -5.11 -4.73 -15.11
C ARG A 32 -5.43 -6.08 -14.46
N ALA A 33 -6.14 -6.08 -13.33
CA ALA A 33 -6.61 -7.32 -12.69
C ALA A 33 -7.59 -8.07 -13.60
N GLU A 34 -8.55 -7.35 -14.23
CA GLU A 34 -9.48 -7.91 -15.22
C GLU A 34 -8.74 -8.49 -16.44
N ALA A 35 -7.70 -7.80 -16.91
CA ALA A 35 -6.88 -8.28 -18.02
C ALA A 35 -6.11 -9.57 -17.67
N PHE A 36 -5.60 -9.69 -16.45
CA PHE A 36 -4.95 -10.92 -15.97
C PHE A 36 -5.95 -12.08 -15.89
N GLU A 37 -7.15 -11.85 -15.37
CA GLU A 37 -8.20 -12.88 -15.36
C GLU A 37 -8.52 -13.36 -16.76
N ALA A 38 -8.75 -12.44 -17.70
CA ALA A 38 -9.05 -12.77 -19.09
C ALA A 38 -7.92 -13.58 -19.75
N ARG A 39 -6.68 -13.13 -19.60
CA ARG A 39 -5.47 -13.78 -20.13
C ARG A 39 -5.33 -15.23 -19.61
N LEU A 40 -5.44 -15.42 -18.31
CA LEU A 40 -5.25 -16.72 -17.67
C LEU A 40 -6.41 -17.68 -17.97
N THR A 41 -7.64 -17.17 -18.02
CA THR A 41 -8.83 -17.97 -18.39
C THR A 41 -8.70 -18.56 -19.79
N GLN A 42 -8.15 -17.83 -20.77
CA GLN A 42 -7.92 -18.34 -22.14
C GLN A 42 -6.98 -19.55 -22.18
N ARG A 43 -6.18 -19.74 -21.13
CA ARG A 43 -5.27 -20.89 -20.96
C ARG A 43 -5.83 -21.98 -20.03
N GLY A 44 -7.08 -21.87 -19.62
CA GLY A 44 -7.69 -22.79 -18.65
C GLY A 44 -7.12 -22.68 -17.24
N LEU A 45 -6.47 -21.57 -16.91
CA LEU A 45 -5.96 -21.26 -15.57
C LEU A 45 -7.00 -20.49 -14.77
N LEU A 46 -6.92 -20.58 -13.44
CA LEU A 46 -7.75 -19.82 -12.52
C LEU A 46 -6.99 -18.57 -12.05
N TYR A 47 -7.69 -17.46 -11.90
CA TYR A 47 -7.15 -16.23 -11.34
C TYR A 47 -8.03 -15.70 -10.23
N LEU A 48 -7.41 -15.30 -9.11
CA LEU A 48 -8.07 -14.58 -8.04
C LEU A 48 -7.33 -13.25 -7.82
N ASP A 49 -8.04 -12.14 -7.99
CA ASP A 49 -7.59 -10.82 -7.61
C ASP A 49 -7.62 -10.73 -6.07
N ALA A 50 -6.46 -10.70 -5.43
CA ALA A 50 -6.32 -10.94 -4.00
C ALA A 50 -5.31 -10.00 -3.31
N PRO A 51 -5.43 -8.66 -3.49
CA PRO A 51 -4.55 -7.73 -2.81
C PRO A 51 -4.62 -7.83 -1.29
N ILE A 52 -3.48 -7.54 -0.66
CA ILE A 52 -3.24 -7.73 0.77
C ILE A 52 -3.10 -6.40 1.52
N SER A 53 -3.42 -6.43 2.82
CA SER A 53 -3.16 -5.36 3.78
C SER A 53 -2.62 -5.95 5.08
N GLY A 54 -1.73 -5.23 5.79
CA GLY A 54 -1.15 -5.65 7.07
C GLY A 54 0.38 -5.60 7.12
N GLY A 55 1.04 -5.53 5.95
CA GLY A 55 2.50 -5.46 5.87
C GLY A 55 3.20 -6.77 6.24
N ALA A 56 4.54 -6.73 6.32
CA ALA A 56 5.37 -7.91 6.51
C ALA A 56 5.13 -8.60 7.87
N ALA A 57 4.85 -7.83 8.93
CA ALA A 57 4.63 -8.37 10.27
C ALA A 57 3.38 -9.27 10.31
N LYS A 58 2.23 -8.76 9.85
CA LYS A 58 1.00 -9.56 9.78
C LYS A 58 1.10 -10.73 8.78
N ALA A 59 1.88 -10.56 7.70
CA ALA A 59 2.12 -11.66 6.77
C ALA A 59 2.89 -12.82 7.42
N ALA A 60 3.89 -12.53 8.25
CA ALA A 60 4.68 -13.54 8.96
C ALA A 60 3.84 -14.33 9.99
N GLU A 61 2.77 -13.73 10.48
CA GLU A 61 1.87 -14.31 11.48
C GLU A 61 0.63 -14.99 10.86
N GLY A 62 0.46 -14.94 9.52
CA GLY A 62 -0.75 -15.42 8.85
C GLY A 62 -1.98 -14.56 9.15
N GLN A 63 -1.80 -13.31 9.55
CA GLN A 63 -2.86 -12.39 10.01
C GLN A 63 -3.16 -11.27 9.01
N LEU A 64 -2.95 -11.52 7.71
CA LEU A 64 -3.27 -10.53 6.69
C LEU A 64 -4.78 -10.22 6.67
N THR A 65 -5.10 -9.01 6.24
CA THR A 65 -6.42 -8.71 5.72
C THR A 65 -6.34 -8.82 4.20
N MET A 66 -7.15 -9.67 3.60
CA MET A 66 -7.20 -9.86 2.15
C MET A 66 -8.54 -9.40 1.59
N MET A 67 -8.49 -8.64 0.52
CA MET A 67 -9.65 -8.34 -0.32
C MET A 67 -9.57 -9.27 -1.50
N VAL A 68 -10.62 -10.03 -1.79
CA VAL A 68 -10.57 -11.01 -2.86
C VAL A 68 -11.76 -10.87 -3.80
N SER A 69 -11.52 -10.99 -5.10
CA SER A 69 -12.59 -11.06 -6.10
C SER A 69 -12.18 -11.95 -7.27
N GLY A 70 -13.13 -12.72 -7.80
CA GLY A 70 -12.90 -13.65 -8.89
C GLY A 70 -13.98 -14.69 -8.98
N ARG A 71 -13.93 -15.52 -10.01
CA ARG A 71 -14.94 -16.54 -10.29
C ARG A 71 -15.00 -17.57 -9.16
N GLU A 72 -16.18 -18.15 -8.97
CA GLU A 72 -16.46 -19.15 -7.93
C GLU A 72 -15.42 -20.29 -7.90
N ALA A 73 -15.03 -20.81 -9.07
CA ALA A 73 -14.00 -21.86 -9.16
C ALA A 73 -12.64 -21.42 -8.62
N ALA A 74 -12.23 -20.17 -8.87
CA ALA A 74 -10.99 -19.61 -8.33
C ALA A 74 -11.09 -19.40 -6.82
N MET A 75 -12.23 -18.87 -6.35
CA MET A 75 -12.52 -18.64 -4.94
C MET A 75 -12.50 -19.95 -4.16
N GLY A 76 -13.22 -20.99 -4.62
CA GLY A 76 -13.25 -22.30 -3.99
C GLY A 76 -11.88 -22.96 -3.90
N THR A 77 -11.08 -22.84 -4.99
CA THR A 77 -9.71 -23.37 -5.01
C THR A 77 -8.78 -22.60 -4.08
N ALA A 78 -9.00 -21.28 -3.91
CA ALA A 78 -8.18 -20.43 -3.06
C ALA A 78 -8.42 -20.61 -1.57
N ARG A 79 -9.61 -21.08 -1.16
CA ARG A 79 -10.03 -21.11 0.25
C ARG A 79 -8.97 -21.62 1.23
N PRO A 80 -8.34 -22.80 1.03
CA PRO A 80 -7.34 -23.29 1.97
C PRO A 80 -6.10 -22.38 2.08
N LEU A 81 -5.76 -21.67 0.99
CA LEU A 81 -4.63 -20.73 0.98
C LEU A 81 -5.01 -19.44 1.74
N LEU A 82 -6.21 -18.93 1.50
CA LEU A 82 -6.73 -17.74 2.17
C LEU A 82 -6.81 -17.96 3.69
N ASP A 83 -7.33 -19.10 4.13
CA ASP A 83 -7.45 -19.47 5.54
C ASP A 83 -6.08 -19.59 6.24
N ALA A 84 -5.02 -19.95 5.49
CA ALA A 84 -3.67 -20.04 6.03
C ALA A 84 -2.93 -18.69 6.06
N MET A 85 -3.31 -17.74 5.21
CA MET A 85 -2.58 -16.46 5.02
C MET A 85 -3.23 -15.28 5.72
N ALA A 86 -4.54 -15.34 5.97
CA ALA A 86 -5.33 -14.20 6.38
C ALA A 86 -6.14 -14.44 7.66
N GLU A 87 -6.14 -13.46 8.54
CA GLU A 87 -7.08 -13.37 9.67
C GLU A 87 -8.47 -12.96 9.19
N THR A 88 -8.53 -12.13 8.15
CA THR A 88 -9.78 -11.59 7.61
C THR A 88 -9.75 -11.59 6.08
N VAL A 89 -10.79 -12.14 5.47
CA VAL A 89 -10.99 -12.16 4.02
C VAL A 89 -12.31 -11.47 3.68
N PHE A 90 -12.23 -10.43 2.83
CA PHE A 90 -13.40 -9.73 2.28
C PHE A 90 -13.61 -10.15 0.83
N GLU A 91 -14.72 -10.82 0.55
CA GLU A 91 -15.13 -11.16 -0.82
C GLU A 91 -15.79 -9.94 -1.47
N MET A 92 -15.17 -9.43 -2.54
CA MET A 92 -15.54 -8.16 -3.16
C MET A 92 -16.35 -8.33 -4.46
N GLY A 93 -16.49 -9.56 -4.97
CA GLY A 93 -17.26 -9.82 -6.19
C GLY A 93 -16.84 -11.11 -6.89
N ASP A 94 -17.57 -11.43 -7.96
CA ASP A 94 -17.50 -12.67 -8.73
C ASP A 94 -16.58 -12.61 -9.96
N ARG A 95 -15.81 -11.54 -10.11
CA ARG A 95 -14.81 -11.31 -11.18
C ARG A 95 -13.64 -10.52 -10.63
N ALA A 96 -12.50 -10.56 -11.28
CA ALA A 96 -11.35 -9.70 -10.95
C ALA A 96 -11.70 -8.21 -11.13
N GLY A 97 -11.01 -7.35 -10.39
CA GLY A 97 -11.14 -5.89 -10.44
C GLY A 97 -11.69 -5.27 -9.15
N PRO A 98 -12.84 -5.71 -8.59
CA PRO A 98 -13.39 -5.12 -7.37
C PRO A 98 -12.46 -5.15 -6.16
N ALA A 99 -11.68 -6.22 -5.96
CA ALA A 99 -10.70 -6.29 -4.88
C ALA A 99 -9.55 -5.29 -5.08
N SER A 100 -9.00 -5.21 -6.29
CA SER A 100 -8.01 -4.18 -6.66
C SER A 100 -8.57 -2.76 -6.49
N ALA A 101 -9.83 -2.51 -6.86
CA ALA A 101 -10.48 -1.21 -6.66
C ALA A 101 -10.53 -0.84 -5.17
N MET A 102 -10.97 -1.76 -4.31
CA MET A 102 -10.99 -1.53 -2.86
C MET A 102 -9.57 -1.34 -2.30
N LYS A 103 -8.58 -2.07 -2.83
CA LYS A 103 -7.18 -1.86 -2.47
C LYS A 103 -6.71 -0.44 -2.82
N LEU A 104 -7.10 0.11 -3.96
CA LEU A 104 -6.77 1.50 -4.31
C LEU A 104 -7.41 2.50 -3.35
N VAL A 105 -8.65 2.27 -2.90
CA VAL A 105 -9.28 3.10 -1.86
C VAL A 105 -8.46 3.03 -0.56
N ASN A 106 -7.99 1.84 -0.17
CA ASN A 106 -7.10 1.70 0.98
C ASN A 106 -5.78 2.46 0.79
N GLN A 107 -5.13 2.35 -0.37
CA GLN A 107 -3.84 3.02 -0.63
C GLN A 107 -3.99 4.56 -0.72
N HIS A 108 -5.13 5.04 -1.24
CA HIS A 108 -5.49 6.45 -1.20
C HIS A 108 -5.45 6.99 0.24
N LEU A 109 -6.18 6.33 1.15
CA LEU A 109 -6.20 6.74 2.57
C LEU A 109 -4.82 6.57 3.22
N ALA A 110 -4.16 5.44 3.00
CA ALA A 110 -2.87 5.14 3.61
C ALA A 110 -1.80 6.18 3.25
N GLY A 111 -1.67 6.52 1.96
CA GLY A 111 -0.69 7.50 1.50
C GLY A 111 -0.96 8.90 2.05
N ILE A 112 -2.22 9.33 2.09
CA ILE A 112 -2.62 10.62 2.69
C ILE A 112 -2.30 10.64 4.19
N HIS A 113 -2.64 9.57 4.91
CA HIS A 113 -2.43 9.51 6.35
C HIS A 113 -0.93 9.52 6.71
N ILE A 114 -0.07 8.88 5.91
CA ILE A 114 1.38 8.91 6.14
C ILE A 114 1.93 10.32 5.88
N ALA A 115 1.53 10.96 4.80
CA ALA A 115 1.95 12.33 4.50
C ALA A 115 1.47 13.31 5.60
N ALA A 116 0.20 13.22 6.00
CA ALA A 116 -0.38 14.03 7.07
C ALA A 116 0.32 13.78 8.42
N MET A 117 0.66 12.53 8.74
CA MET A 117 1.46 12.18 9.92
C MET A 117 2.82 12.87 9.89
N GLY A 118 3.53 12.84 8.74
CA GLY A 118 4.81 13.52 8.58
C GLY A 118 4.73 15.02 8.86
N GLU A 119 3.74 15.70 8.29
CA GLU A 119 3.50 17.14 8.55
C GLU A 119 3.19 17.41 10.02
N ALA A 120 2.31 16.60 10.65
CA ALA A 120 1.92 16.78 12.03
C ALA A 120 3.09 16.60 13.01
N MET A 121 3.95 15.59 12.78
CA MET A 121 5.14 15.34 13.60
C MET A 121 6.14 16.50 13.51
N VAL A 122 6.36 17.03 12.32
CA VAL A 122 7.26 18.17 12.11
C VAL A 122 6.68 19.46 12.72
N MET A 123 5.39 19.71 12.54
CA MET A 123 4.70 20.86 13.13
C MET A 123 4.81 20.81 14.66
N ALA A 124 4.56 19.68 15.27
CA ALA A 124 4.69 19.50 16.73
C ALA A 124 6.15 19.75 17.20
N ALA A 125 7.12 19.20 16.50
CA ALA A 125 8.54 19.41 16.81
C ALA A 125 8.93 20.91 16.69
N LYS A 126 8.44 21.63 15.69
CA LYS A 126 8.66 23.07 15.53
C LYS A 126 8.04 23.88 16.66
N LEU A 127 6.95 23.40 17.25
CA LEU A 127 6.26 24.00 18.40
C LEU A 127 6.89 23.56 19.75
N GLY A 128 8.00 22.81 19.73
CA GLY A 128 8.71 22.36 20.93
C GLY A 128 8.15 21.08 21.55
N ILE A 129 7.26 20.36 20.86
CA ILE A 129 6.71 19.08 21.32
C ILE A 129 7.51 17.96 20.65
N GLY A 130 8.23 17.17 21.45
CA GLY A 130 9.04 16.06 20.93
C GLY A 130 8.20 14.99 20.24
N PRO A 131 8.74 14.30 19.20
CA PRO A 131 8.01 13.30 18.40
C PRO A 131 7.40 12.17 19.22
N GLN A 132 8.09 11.68 20.25
CA GLN A 132 7.58 10.64 21.15
C GLN A 132 6.31 11.08 21.89
N ARG A 133 6.31 12.33 22.41
CA ARG A 133 5.13 12.89 23.09
C ARG A 133 3.97 13.13 22.12
N THR A 134 4.28 13.58 20.91
CA THR A 134 3.29 13.77 19.87
C THR A 134 2.60 12.45 19.52
N LEU A 135 3.37 11.38 19.34
CA LEU A 135 2.84 10.04 19.09
C LEU A 135 1.91 9.61 20.24
N GLU A 136 2.38 9.67 21.48
CA GLU A 136 1.62 9.27 22.67
C GLU A 136 0.25 9.98 22.77
N VAL A 137 0.24 11.28 22.55
CA VAL A 137 -0.99 12.10 22.71
C VAL A 137 -1.93 11.87 21.55
N ILE A 138 -1.46 12.01 20.31
CA ILE A 138 -2.32 11.95 19.13
C ILE A 138 -2.91 10.54 18.92
N SER A 139 -2.19 9.48 19.27
CA SER A 139 -2.75 8.11 19.24
C SER A 139 -4.00 7.92 20.13
N ARG A 140 -4.30 8.86 21.03
CA ARG A 140 -5.49 8.87 21.88
C ARG A 140 -6.50 9.95 21.51
N CYS A 141 -6.22 10.70 20.45
CA CYS A 141 -7.04 11.80 19.99
C CYS A 141 -7.76 11.46 18.68
N ALA A 142 -8.81 12.20 18.35
CA ALA A 142 -9.59 12.00 17.13
C ALA A 142 -8.79 12.22 15.82
N GLY A 143 -7.64 12.88 15.89
CA GLY A 143 -6.75 13.10 14.73
C GLY A 143 -5.88 11.91 14.39
N THR A 144 -5.94 10.79 15.13
CA THR A 144 -5.16 9.60 14.84
C THR A 144 -5.64 8.84 13.61
N SER A 145 -4.79 7.96 13.11
CA SER A 145 -5.10 6.90 12.14
C SER A 145 -4.17 5.73 12.39
N TRP A 146 -4.52 4.54 11.89
CA TRP A 146 -3.61 3.38 11.97
C TRP A 146 -2.22 3.71 11.39
N MET A 147 -2.18 4.47 10.28
CA MET A 147 -0.91 4.89 9.68
C MET A 147 -0.15 5.88 10.57
N PHE A 148 -0.84 6.81 11.23
CA PHE A 148 -0.21 7.71 12.19
C PHE A 148 0.45 6.93 13.33
N GLU A 149 -0.27 5.99 13.94
CA GLU A 149 0.24 5.20 15.06
C GLU A 149 1.43 4.33 14.65
N ASN A 150 1.32 3.65 13.53
CA ASN A 150 2.35 2.74 13.04
C ASN A 150 3.60 3.48 12.53
N ARG A 151 3.44 4.46 11.64
CA ARG A 151 4.55 5.20 11.01
C ARG A 151 5.10 6.32 11.90
N GLY A 152 4.26 6.92 12.71
CA GLY A 152 4.68 7.89 13.72
C GLY A 152 5.68 7.31 14.73
N ALA A 153 5.56 6.01 15.04
CA ALA A 153 6.54 5.31 15.87
C ALA A 153 7.93 5.26 15.21
N HIS A 154 8.00 5.08 13.89
CA HIS A 154 9.27 5.10 13.14
C HIS A 154 9.93 6.50 13.21
N VAL A 155 9.14 7.55 13.00
CA VAL A 155 9.63 8.94 13.15
C VAL A 155 10.06 9.23 14.57
N ALA A 156 9.29 8.79 15.58
CA ALA A 156 9.59 9.06 16.98
C ALA A 156 10.88 8.37 17.47
N THR A 157 11.22 7.21 16.89
CA THR A 157 12.43 6.45 17.22
C THR A 157 13.60 6.72 16.28
N GLY A 158 13.36 7.37 15.15
CA GLY A 158 14.37 7.56 14.11
C GLY A 158 14.73 6.28 13.35
N ASP A 159 13.84 5.28 13.37
CA ASP A 159 14.04 4.01 12.67
C ASP A 159 13.35 4.05 11.29
N TYR A 160 14.12 4.37 10.28
CA TYR A 160 13.68 4.42 8.89
C TYR A 160 14.10 3.18 8.06
N ALA A 161 14.42 2.06 8.74
CA ALA A 161 14.62 0.78 8.08
C ALA A 161 13.34 0.36 7.33
N PRO A 162 13.40 0.04 6.02
CA PRO A 162 12.20 -0.08 5.20
C PRO A 162 11.39 -1.33 5.56
N ARG A 163 10.19 -1.12 6.06
CA ARG A 163 9.10 -2.11 6.17
C ARG A 163 8.12 -1.95 5.01
N SER A 164 8.01 -0.73 4.51
CA SER A 164 7.41 -0.32 3.24
C SER A 164 8.19 0.91 2.78
N SER A 165 8.66 0.94 1.55
CA SER A 165 9.51 2.04 1.09
C SER A 165 8.72 3.21 0.54
N VAL A 166 9.33 4.41 0.52
CA VAL A 166 8.82 5.62 -0.16
C VAL A 166 8.41 5.31 -1.60
N GLU A 167 9.20 4.54 -2.36
CA GLU A 167 8.92 4.15 -3.75
C GLU A 167 7.60 3.36 -3.90
N ILE A 168 7.18 2.62 -2.89
CA ILE A 168 5.90 1.89 -2.93
C ILE A 168 4.74 2.87 -3.00
N PHE A 169 4.77 3.97 -2.21
CA PHE A 169 3.70 4.96 -2.23
C PHE A 169 3.74 5.87 -3.46
N ILE A 170 4.90 6.11 -4.05
CA ILE A 170 4.97 6.77 -5.38
C ILE A 170 4.21 5.94 -6.41
N LYS A 171 4.45 4.65 -6.46
CA LYS A 171 3.74 3.73 -7.36
C LYS A 171 2.24 3.65 -7.01
N ASP A 172 1.89 3.44 -5.74
CA ASP A 172 0.50 3.18 -5.33
C ASP A 172 -0.37 4.43 -5.51
N LEU A 173 0.11 5.61 -5.10
CA LEU A 173 -0.61 6.86 -5.31
C LEU A 173 -0.65 7.26 -6.79
N GLY A 174 0.36 6.88 -7.59
CA GLY A 174 0.31 7.02 -9.04
C GLY A 174 -0.84 6.22 -9.65
N ILE A 175 -1.01 4.95 -9.25
CA ILE A 175 -2.13 4.12 -9.70
C ILE A 175 -3.47 4.71 -9.24
N VAL A 176 -3.54 5.24 -8.01
CA VAL A 176 -4.74 5.92 -7.48
C VAL A 176 -5.08 7.15 -8.34
N ASP A 177 -4.11 8.01 -8.63
CA ASP A 177 -4.32 9.24 -9.42
C ASP A 177 -4.77 8.91 -10.85
N ASP A 178 -4.11 7.97 -11.51
CA ASP A 178 -4.47 7.54 -12.86
C ASP A 178 -5.90 6.94 -12.90
N THR A 179 -6.22 6.08 -11.93
CA THR A 179 -7.56 5.48 -11.84
C THR A 179 -8.62 6.53 -11.54
N ALA A 180 -8.35 7.46 -10.61
CA ALA A 180 -9.26 8.55 -10.27
C ALA A 180 -9.51 9.46 -11.47
N ARG A 181 -8.46 9.82 -12.21
CA ARG A 181 -8.53 10.66 -13.41
C ARG A 181 -9.36 9.98 -14.52
N ALA A 182 -9.14 8.70 -14.76
CA ALA A 182 -9.91 7.92 -15.74
C ALA A 182 -11.41 7.89 -15.42
N ASN A 183 -11.75 7.88 -14.12
CA ASN A 183 -13.13 7.88 -13.62
C ASN A 183 -13.68 9.28 -13.29
N ARG A 184 -12.93 10.36 -13.56
CA ARG A 184 -13.31 11.75 -13.29
C ARG A 184 -13.62 12.03 -11.81
N VAL A 185 -12.89 11.37 -10.92
CA VAL A 185 -12.98 11.59 -9.46
C VAL A 185 -11.83 12.52 -9.04
N PRO A 186 -12.09 13.73 -8.52
CA PRO A 186 -11.04 14.61 -8.03
C PRO A 186 -10.45 14.08 -6.72
N THR A 187 -9.13 13.94 -6.66
CA THR A 187 -8.39 13.42 -5.49
C THR A 187 -7.26 14.37 -5.07
N PRO A 188 -7.54 15.64 -4.74
CA PRO A 188 -6.50 16.65 -4.48
C PRO A 188 -5.59 16.28 -3.31
N LEU A 189 -6.07 15.61 -2.27
CA LEU A 189 -5.25 15.18 -1.13
C LEU A 189 -4.25 14.10 -1.53
N ALA A 190 -4.66 13.12 -2.35
CA ALA A 190 -3.75 12.08 -2.84
C ALA A 190 -2.68 12.68 -3.76
N ALA A 191 -3.07 13.63 -4.65
CA ALA A 191 -2.15 14.32 -5.53
C ALA A 191 -1.09 15.11 -4.73
N ALA A 192 -1.49 15.86 -3.70
CA ALA A 192 -0.56 16.57 -2.82
C ALA A 192 0.38 15.60 -2.07
N SER A 193 -0.16 14.49 -1.55
CA SER A 193 0.63 13.46 -0.87
C SER A 193 1.64 12.81 -1.81
N LEU A 194 1.25 12.51 -3.06
CA LEU A 194 2.16 11.97 -4.07
C LEU A 194 3.36 12.90 -4.30
N GLN A 195 3.15 14.23 -4.34
CA GLN A 195 4.25 15.19 -4.48
C GLN A 195 5.23 15.14 -3.31
N GLN A 196 4.77 14.88 -2.09
CA GLN A 196 5.65 14.73 -0.93
C GLN A 196 6.51 13.45 -1.02
N PHE A 197 5.93 12.33 -1.46
CA PHE A 197 6.69 11.10 -1.70
C PHE A 197 7.70 11.26 -2.83
N LEU A 198 7.33 11.94 -3.92
CA LEU A 198 8.26 12.28 -5.01
C LEU A 198 9.41 13.17 -4.52
N ALA A 199 9.12 14.17 -3.67
CA ALA A 199 10.14 15.00 -3.07
C ALA A 199 11.08 14.19 -2.16
N ALA A 200 10.55 13.24 -1.39
CA ALA A 200 11.36 12.33 -0.58
C ALA A 200 12.31 11.50 -1.45
N ALA A 201 11.81 10.91 -2.54
CA ALA A 201 12.65 10.17 -3.48
C ALA A 201 13.71 11.08 -4.14
N GLY A 202 13.35 12.32 -4.51
CA GLY A 202 14.28 13.33 -5.03
C GLY A 202 15.40 13.72 -4.04
N LEU A 203 15.16 13.58 -2.74
CA LEU A 203 16.16 13.72 -1.68
C LEU A 203 17.02 12.46 -1.46
N GLY A 204 16.81 11.38 -2.25
CA GLY A 204 17.53 10.12 -2.11
C GLY A 204 16.92 9.14 -1.10
N LEU A 205 15.72 9.45 -0.55
CA LEU A 205 15.06 8.64 0.48
C LEU A 205 14.15 7.53 -0.09
N GLY A 206 14.16 7.31 -1.39
CA GLY A 206 13.25 6.38 -2.09
C GLY A 206 13.24 4.96 -1.51
N ARG A 207 14.37 4.49 -1.00
CA ARG A 207 14.54 3.15 -0.41
C ARG A 207 14.36 3.10 1.10
N GLU A 208 14.22 4.24 1.77
CA GLU A 208 13.89 4.28 3.19
C GLU A 208 12.41 3.91 3.42
N ASP A 209 12.07 3.66 4.67
CA ASP A 209 10.69 3.47 5.12
C ASP A 209 9.80 4.66 4.67
N ASP A 210 8.55 4.39 4.35
CA ASP A 210 7.61 5.41 3.86
C ASP A 210 7.38 6.54 4.88
N ALA A 211 7.65 6.31 6.17
CA ALA A 211 7.67 7.36 7.19
C ALA A 211 8.74 8.44 6.94
N ALA A 212 9.77 8.15 6.12
CA ALA A 212 10.81 9.12 5.76
C ALA A 212 10.27 10.31 4.96
N VAL A 213 9.02 10.26 4.47
CA VAL A 213 8.34 11.44 3.88
C VAL A 213 8.33 12.62 4.85
N ALA A 214 8.31 12.39 6.17
CA ALA A 214 8.40 13.43 7.19
C ALA A 214 9.70 14.27 7.08
N LYS A 215 10.80 13.67 6.62
CA LYS A 215 12.10 14.36 6.45
C LYS A 215 12.04 15.48 5.40
N VAL A 216 11.13 15.40 4.43
CA VAL A 216 10.91 16.48 3.44
C VAL A 216 10.44 17.75 4.15
N THR A 217 9.35 17.64 4.91
CA THR A 217 8.79 18.76 5.67
C THR A 217 9.77 19.25 6.73
N ALA A 218 10.48 18.35 7.40
CA ALA A 218 11.50 18.67 8.42
C ALA A 218 12.60 19.55 7.80
N LYS A 219 13.16 19.13 6.66
CA LYS A 219 14.20 19.87 5.93
C LYS A 219 13.74 21.26 5.52
N LEU A 220 12.54 21.38 4.94
CA LEU A 220 11.96 22.66 4.52
C LEU A 220 11.66 23.58 5.71
N SER A 221 11.40 23.04 6.89
CA SER A 221 11.05 23.79 8.11
C SER A 221 12.25 24.05 9.02
N GLY A 222 13.44 23.56 8.69
CA GLY A 222 14.63 23.65 9.55
C GLY A 222 14.41 22.91 10.89
N VAL A 223 13.77 21.76 10.86
CA VAL A 223 13.54 20.85 12.00
C VAL A 223 14.43 19.63 11.83
N THR A 224 15.05 19.18 12.91
CA THR A 224 15.79 17.92 12.93
C THR A 224 14.92 16.86 13.59
N LEU A 225 14.66 15.77 12.90
CA LEU A 225 13.94 14.62 13.42
C LEU A 225 14.93 13.58 13.99
N PRO A 226 14.48 12.69 14.89
CA PRO A 226 15.29 11.55 15.31
C PRO A 226 15.79 10.74 14.12
N GLY A 227 17.05 10.29 14.16
CA GLY A 227 17.68 9.51 13.09
C GLY A 227 18.13 10.32 11.87
N ASP A 228 17.93 11.65 11.82
CA ASP A 228 18.55 12.48 10.80
C ASP A 228 20.04 12.67 11.14
N THR A 229 20.91 12.37 10.18
CA THR A 229 22.32 12.78 10.23
C THR A 229 22.39 14.22 9.73
N THR A 230 22.83 15.13 10.60
CA THR A 230 23.15 16.52 10.26
C THR A 230 24.23 16.61 9.18
#